data_efa2279c99ca70ca7250bb993424666c
#
_entry.id   efa2279c99ca70ca7250bb993424666c
#
_cell.length_a   1.000
_cell.length_b   1.000
_cell.length_c   1.000
_cell.angle_alpha   90.00
_cell.angle_beta   90.00
_cell.angle_gamma   90.00
#
_symmetry.space_group_name_H-M   'P 1'
#
loop_
_entity.id
_entity.type
_entity.pdbx_description
1 polymer ?
#
loop_
_entity_poly.entity_id
_entity_poly.type
_entity_poly.pdbx_seq_one_letter_code
_entity_poly.pdbx_strand_id
1 'polypeptide(L)'
;SRSSFYKYKDDIFPFYDNTKGKTITLVVQMDDEQGLLSDLLHVVAVYRANILTIHQSIPVNGVATLTLSVEVRENTGNVSSMIEELEVLDGIHYVKILARE
;
A
#
# COMPACT_ATOMS: atom_id res chain seq x y z
N SER A 1 -3.24 7.74 11.41
CA SER A 1 -2.40 7.52 11.36
C SER A 1 -1.55 7.88 11.46
N ARG A 2 -2.05 8.14 11.41
CA ARG A 2 -1.17 8.01 11.36
C ARG A 2 0.03 8.19 11.91
N SER A 3 -0.22 7.92 11.82
CA SER A 3 0.93 7.74 12.00
C SER A 3 1.91 7.96 12.20
N SER A 4 1.54 7.97 12.05
CA SER A 4 2.63 7.77 11.89
C SER A 4 3.38 8.16 11.73
N PHE A 5 2.67 8.31 11.52
CA PHE A 5 3.44 8.21 10.99
C PHE A 5 3.97 8.91 10.86
N TYR A 6 3.30 9.10 10.81
CA TYR A 6 4.02 9.43 10.37
C TYR A 6 4.61 10.17 10.53
N LYS A 7 4.47 10.57 10.55
CA LYS A 7 5.19 10.92 10.42
C LYS A 7 5.84 11.55 10.06
N TYR A 8 5.18 11.90 9.86
CA TYR A 8 5.95 12.01 9.32
C TYR A 8 6.23 12.71 8.93
N LYS A 9 5.88 13.24 8.87
CA LYS A 9 6.29 13.44 8.30
C LYS A 9 7.29 13.91 8.14
N ASP A 10 7.04 13.95 8.13
CA ASP A 10 8.06 14.05 7.74
C ASP A 10 8.71 14.34 7.23
N ASP A 11 8.43 14.48 7.00
CA ASP A 11 9.12 14.42 6.23
C ASP A 11 9.27 14.84 5.54
N ILE A 12 8.89 15.15 5.05
CA ILE A 12 9.09 15.10 4.19
C ILE A 12 9.55 15.70 3.56
N PHE A 13 9.27 15.99 3.03
CA PHE A 13 9.95 16.11 2.29
C PHE A 13 10.23 16.63 1.47
N PRO A 14 9.98 17.52 1.24
CA PRO A 14 9.81 17.33 -0.02
C PRO A 14 10.69 16.49 -0.57
N PHE A 15 10.72 15.92 -0.53
CA PHE A 15 11.47 15.08 -0.99
C PHE A 15 10.84 14.13 -1.80
N TYR A 16 10.01 14.43 -2.50
CA TYR A 16 9.38 13.52 -3.17
C TYR A 16 10.08 12.82 -4.17
N ASP A 17 11.03 13.39 -4.71
CA ASP A 17 11.92 12.73 -5.63
C ASP A 17 12.65 11.61 -4.96
N ASN A 18 12.73 11.67 -3.67
CA ASN A 18 13.40 10.62 -2.90
C ASN A 18 12.67 9.30 -2.92
N THR A 19 11.41 9.28 -3.34
CA THR A 19 10.69 8.03 -3.38
C THR A 19 10.78 7.34 -4.72
N LYS A 20 11.22 8.05 -5.76
CA LYS A 20 11.34 7.43 -7.08
C LYS A 20 12.46 6.43 -7.09
N GLY A 21 12.21 5.26 -7.64
CA GLY A 21 13.17 4.17 -7.61
C GLY A 21 13.23 3.46 -6.27
N LYS A 22 12.37 3.84 -5.34
CA LYS A 22 12.35 3.25 -4.00
C LYS A 22 11.34 2.13 -3.93
N THR A 23 11.57 1.24 -2.97
CA THR A 23 10.64 0.16 -2.67
C THR A 23 9.88 0.50 -1.41
N ILE A 24 8.58 0.36 -1.47
CA ILE A 24 7.70 0.57 -0.33
C ILE A 24 7.02 -0.75 -0.02
N THR A 25 7.04 -1.15 1.24
CA THR A 25 6.34 -2.35 1.68
C THR A 25 5.11 -1.94 2.46
N LEU A 26 3.96 -2.44 2.02
CA LEU A 26 2.67 -2.15 2.63
C LEU A 26 2.14 -3.41 3.29
N VAL A 27 1.51 -3.24 4.45
CA VAL A 27 0.78 -4.31 5.11
C VAL A 27 -0.69 -3.91 5.10
N VAL A 28 -1.52 -4.76 4.53
CA VAL A 28 -2.95 -4.51 4.41
C VAL A 28 -3.69 -5.60 5.16
N GLN A 29 -4.58 -5.20 6.08
CA GLN A 29 -5.46 -6.15 6.71
C GLN A 29 -6.83 -6.03 6.06
N MET A 30 -7.36 -7.14 5.57
CA MET A 30 -8.54 -7.12 4.74
C MET A 30 -9.42 -8.33 5.01
N ASP A 31 -10.69 -8.20 4.71
CA ASP A 31 -11.61 -9.33 4.77
C ASP A 31 -11.22 -10.35 3.72
N ASP A 32 -11.45 -11.63 4.05
CA ASP A 32 -11.21 -12.70 3.08
C ASP A 32 -12.44 -12.80 2.19
N GLU A 33 -12.50 -11.92 1.19
CA GLU A 33 -13.61 -11.84 0.25
C GLU A 33 -13.10 -12.04 -1.16
N GLN A 34 -13.87 -12.82 -1.93
CA GLN A 34 -13.53 -13.05 -3.33
C GLN A 34 -13.58 -11.72 -4.09
N GLY A 35 -12.54 -11.45 -4.85
CA GLY A 35 -12.47 -10.24 -5.66
C GLY A 35 -11.83 -9.05 -4.97
N LEU A 36 -11.71 -9.07 -3.65
CA LEU A 36 -11.15 -7.91 -2.94
C LEU A 36 -9.67 -7.73 -3.27
N LEU A 37 -8.92 -8.83 -3.34
CA LEU A 37 -7.51 -8.75 -3.71
C LEU A 37 -7.36 -8.17 -5.12
N SER A 38 -8.22 -8.60 -6.03
CA SER A 38 -8.20 -8.08 -7.40
C SER A 38 -8.48 -6.59 -7.43
N ASP A 39 -9.45 -6.12 -6.63
CA ASP A 39 -9.77 -4.70 -6.56
C ASP A 39 -8.59 -3.90 -6.02
N LEU A 40 -7.94 -4.43 -5.00
CA LEU A 40 -6.76 -3.80 -4.42
C LEU A 40 -5.63 -3.69 -5.44
N LEU A 41 -5.36 -4.77 -6.15
CA LEU A 41 -4.29 -4.77 -7.15
C LEU A 41 -4.62 -3.82 -8.31
N HIS A 42 -5.91 -3.66 -8.63
CA HIS A 42 -6.33 -2.73 -9.66
C HIS A 42 -5.99 -1.28 -9.27
N VAL A 43 -6.22 -0.91 -8.02
CA VAL A 43 -5.88 0.43 -7.54
C VAL A 43 -4.38 0.65 -7.67
N VAL A 44 -3.58 -0.32 -7.25
CA VAL A 44 -2.13 -0.22 -7.36
C VAL A 44 -1.72 -0.03 -8.82
N ALA A 45 -2.34 -0.76 -9.73
CA ALA A 45 -2.04 -0.68 -11.15
C ALA A 45 -2.42 0.69 -11.74
N VAL A 46 -3.54 1.25 -11.29
CA VAL A 46 -3.98 2.57 -11.75
C VAL A 46 -2.95 3.63 -11.40
N TYR A 47 -2.31 3.50 -10.25
CA TYR A 47 -1.27 4.43 -9.83
C TYR A 47 0.10 4.09 -10.41
N ARG A 48 0.18 3.01 -11.20
CA ARG A 48 1.39 2.62 -11.92
C ARG A 48 2.56 2.28 -11.00
N ALA A 49 2.25 1.80 -9.81
CA ALA A 49 3.27 1.26 -8.93
C ALA A 49 3.61 -0.14 -9.43
N ASN A 50 4.89 -0.47 -9.46
CA ASN A 50 5.32 -1.76 -9.95
C ASN A 50 5.35 -2.75 -8.80
N ILE A 51 4.53 -3.80 -8.88
CA ILE A 51 4.43 -4.79 -7.82
C ILE A 51 5.63 -5.72 -7.91
N LEU A 52 6.39 -5.81 -6.83
CA LEU A 52 7.56 -6.67 -6.75
C LEU A 52 7.26 -7.99 -6.07
N THR A 53 6.56 -7.94 -4.94
CA THR A 53 6.20 -9.16 -4.22
C THR A 53 4.80 -9.01 -3.63
N ILE A 54 4.12 -10.15 -3.51
CA ILE A 54 2.83 -10.25 -2.82
C ILE A 54 2.91 -11.47 -1.92
N HIS A 55 2.51 -11.30 -0.68
CA HIS A 55 2.40 -12.42 0.25
C HIS A 55 1.10 -12.26 1.02
N GLN A 56 0.25 -13.27 0.97
CA GLN A 56 -1.01 -13.25 1.68
C GLN A 56 -1.00 -14.37 2.71
N SER A 57 -1.34 -14.02 3.94
CA SER A 57 -1.41 -15.02 5.00
C SER A 57 -2.66 -15.88 4.83
N ILE A 58 -2.65 -17.03 5.50
CA ILE A 58 -3.85 -17.85 5.57
C ILE A 58 -4.88 -17.07 6.40
N PRO A 59 -6.11 -16.91 5.89
CA PRO A 59 -7.12 -16.15 6.62
C PRO A 59 -7.44 -16.77 7.98
N VAL A 60 -7.63 -15.91 8.96
CA VAL A 60 -8.04 -16.31 10.30
C VAL A 60 -9.29 -15.52 10.65
N ASN A 61 -10.36 -16.23 10.98
CA ASN A 61 -11.65 -15.59 11.31
C ASN A 61 -12.13 -14.65 10.21
N GLY A 62 -11.89 -15.03 8.96
CA GLY A 62 -12.37 -14.24 7.83
C GLY A 62 -11.53 -13.02 7.51
N VAL A 63 -10.35 -12.91 8.14
CA VAL A 63 -9.45 -11.75 7.93
C VAL A 63 -8.10 -12.25 7.45
N ALA A 64 -7.58 -11.64 6.40
CA ALA A 64 -6.27 -11.97 5.86
C ALA A 64 -5.35 -10.76 5.98
N THR A 65 -4.06 -11.03 6.06
CA THR A 65 -3.03 -10.00 6.03
C THR A 65 -2.25 -10.14 4.74
N LEU A 66 -2.19 -9.06 3.99
CA LEU A 66 -1.46 -9.00 2.72
C LEU A 66 -0.23 -8.14 2.89
N THR A 67 0.92 -8.66 2.51
CA THR A 67 2.16 -7.88 2.49
C THR A 67 2.51 -7.65 1.03
N LEU A 68 2.65 -6.41 0.65
CA LEU A 68 2.81 -6.01 -0.74
C LEU A 68 4.02 -5.10 -0.85
N SER A 69 5.00 -5.47 -1.66
CA SER A 69 6.14 -4.60 -1.95
C SER A 69 5.99 -4.03 -3.34
N VAL A 70 6.07 -2.73 -3.45
CA VAL A 70 5.94 -2.05 -4.74
C VAL A 70 7.11 -1.13 -4.95
N GLU A 71 7.48 -0.99 -6.21
CA GLU A 71 8.53 -0.05 -6.61
C GLU A 71 7.87 1.22 -7.13
N VAL A 72 8.31 2.36 -6.62
CA VAL A 72 7.83 3.67 -7.05
C VAL A 72 8.75 4.17 -8.15
N ARG A 73 8.20 4.38 -9.33
CA ARG A 73 8.95 4.83 -10.51
C ARG A 73 8.53 6.25 -10.86
N GLU A 74 9.18 6.83 -11.86
CA GLU A 74 8.89 8.19 -12.27
C GLU A 74 7.44 8.39 -12.70
N ASN A 75 6.86 7.38 -13.32
CA ASN A 75 5.47 7.47 -13.78
C ASN A 75 4.46 6.99 -12.74
N THR A 76 4.92 6.66 -11.54
CA THR A 76 4.02 6.27 -10.47
C THR A 76 3.31 7.51 -9.94
N GLY A 77 2.03 7.39 -9.68
CA GLY A 77 1.26 8.48 -9.13
C GLY A 77 1.58 8.72 -7.67
N ASN A 78 0.75 9.54 -7.03
CA ASN A 78 0.97 9.94 -5.64
C ASN A 78 0.70 8.74 -4.71
N VAL A 79 1.72 8.33 -3.96
CA VAL A 79 1.62 7.16 -3.09
C VAL A 79 0.60 7.37 -1.98
N SER A 80 0.56 8.58 -1.41
CA SER A 80 -0.40 8.86 -0.35
C SER A 80 -1.83 8.72 -0.85
N SER A 81 -2.10 9.21 -2.05
CA SER A 81 -3.43 9.07 -2.65
C SER A 81 -3.76 7.61 -2.92
N MET A 82 -2.77 6.84 -3.38
CA MET A 82 -2.96 5.42 -3.62
C MET A 82 -3.37 4.72 -2.33
N ILE A 83 -2.66 5.01 -1.23
CA ILE A 83 -2.97 4.39 0.05
C ILE A 83 -4.36 4.79 0.51
N GLU A 84 -4.74 6.05 0.33
CA GLU A 84 -6.08 6.50 0.70
C GLU A 84 -7.16 5.76 -0.09
N GLU A 85 -6.93 5.52 -1.37
CA GLU A 85 -7.90 4.78 -2.17
C GLU A 85 -7.98 3.32 -1.74
N LEU A 86 -6.85 2.75 -1.34
CA LEU A 86 -6.87 1.38 -0.83
C LEU A 86 -7.66 1.31 0.48
N GLU A 87 -7.51 2.32 1.32
CA GLU A 87 -8.17 2.33 2.62
C GLU A 87 -9.68 2.45 2.52
N VAL A 88 -10.18 3.04 1.45
CA VAL A 88 -11.63 3.19 1.30
C VAL A 88 -12.29 2.04 0.58
N LEU A 89 -11.52 1.06 0.11
CA LEU A 89 -12.12 -0.15 -0.46
C LEU A 89 -12.91 -0.89 0.60
N ASP A 90 -14.10 -1.35 0.23
CA ASP A 90 -14.96 -2.08 1.14
C ASP A 90 -14.29 -3.40 1.51
N GLY A 91 -14.11 -3.64 2.80
CA GLY A 91 -13.44 -4.84 3.28
C GLY A 91 -12.00 -4.62 3.71
N ILE A 92 -11.43 -3.46 3.44
CA ILE A 92 -10.08 -3.14 3.90
C ILE A 92 -10.18 -2.56 5.30
N HIS A 93 -9.45 -3.16 6.24
CA HIS A 93 -9.45 -2.71 7.62
C HIS A 93 -8.41 -1.62 7.85
N TYR A 94 -7.20 -1.82 7.33
CA TYR A 94 -6.17 -0.78 7.40
C TYR A 94 -5.09 -1.07 6.38
N VAL A 95 -4.33 -0.03 6.06
CA VAL A 95 -3.14 -0.11 5.22
C VAL A 95 -2.02 0.60 5.97
N LYS A 96 -0.88 -0.07 6.10
CA LYS A 96 0.26 0.46 6.81
C LYS A 96 1.49 0.41 5.95
N ILE A 97 2.33 1.44 6.02
CA ILE A 97 3.65 1.37 5.41
C ILE A 97 4.57 0.72 6.42
N LEU A 98 5.12 -0.43 6.05
CA LEU A 98 6.02 -1.15 6.94
C LEU A 98 7.46 -0.71 6.76
N ALA A 99 7.88 -0.50 5.51
CA ALA A 99 9.24 -0.13 5.20
C ALA A 99 9.25 0.73 3.95
N ARG A 100 10.25 1.60 3.88
CA ARG A 100 10.43 2.48 2.74
C ARG A 100 11.93 2.56 2.44
N GLU A 101 12.33 2.11 1.26
CA GLU A 101 13.75 2.05 0.91
C GLU A 101 14.09 2.78 -0.35
#